data_b2ad55e575460da79d6cb4a04178c159
#
_entry.id   b2ad55e575460da79d6cb4a04178c159
#
_cell.length_a   1.000
_cell.length_b   1.000
_cell.length_c   1.000
_cell.angle_alpha   90.00
_cell.angle_beta   90.00
_cell.angle_gamma   90.00
#
_symmetry.space_group_name_H-M   'P 1'
#
loop_
_entity.id
_entity.type
_entity.pdbx_description
1 polymer ?
#
loop_
_entity_poly.entity_id
_entity_poly.type
_entity_poly.pdbx_seq_one_letter_code
_entity_poly.pdbx_strand_id
1 'polypeptide(L)'
;MRGKVARMMTKLIFGAVIAATMSGPAGADDLLRLAIGQRGLWDSSIAEIGQTAGIFRRNRLELQVVYTSGGGETQQAVISGSVDVGVSAGTLGVLGAYAKGAPVRIIAGEATGTAEYYFVRSDSPVGKDFAGVTPNMTLAYSTAGSGTHITALRFMKERNFTAKLTATGNVPATFTQVMSGQVDIGFSTPPFGLDAIEAGQIRLVALANDLPSIRSQTVRVIIANASDLARRREVYARFIGAYREAIDWMYADEKAIAPFAQYAGISPAMARRVRDNFYPKAMLQLDRVMGLPELIEDAIAFKYVPRALTPAQIAELLQTPKRP
;
A
#
# COMPACT_ATOMS: atom_id res chain seq x y z
N MET A 1 -79.83 -23.61 -60.51
CA MET A 1 -79.28 -22.24 -60.54
C MET A 1 -78.54 -21.99 -59.25
N ARG A 2 -77.26 -21.76 -59.42
CA ARG A 2 -76.27 -21.07 -58.52
C ARG A 2 -76.33 -21.30 -57.00
N GLY A 3 -75.45 -22.24 -56.55
CA GLY A 3 -75.03 -22.36 -55.15
C GLY A 3 -73.70 -21.71 -54.91
N LYS A 4 -73.53 -21.17 -53.75
CA LYS A 4 -72.23 -20.65 -53.27
C LYS A 4 -71.70 -21.52 -52.15
N VAL A 5 -70.52 -22.09 -52.37
CA VAL A 5 -69.75 -22.82 -51.39
C VAL A 5 -69.01 -21.79 -50.53
N ALA A 6 -69.25 -21.83 -49.21
CA ALA A 6 -68.51 -21.02 -48.27
C ALA A 6 -67.27 -21.81 -47.77
N ARG A 7 -66.05 -21.29 -48.01
CA ARG A 7 -64.78 -21.80 -47.48
C ARG A 7 -64.53 -21.24 -46.10
N MET A 8 -64.49 -22.12 -45.11
CA MET A 8 -64.09 -21.82 -43.76
C MET A 8 -62.55 -21.81 -43.67
N MET A 9 -61.93 -20.64 -43.52
CA MET A 9 -60.51 -20.48 -43.26
C MET A 9 -60.26 -20.44 -41.74
N THR A 10 -59.66 -21.51 -41.24
CA THR A 10 -59.16 -21.59 -39.85
C THR A 10 -57.86 -20.75 -39.74
N LYS A 11 -57.85 -19.65 -38.97
CA LYS A 11 -56.68 -18.90 -38.67
C LYS A 11 -55.98 -19.50 -37.43
N LEU A 12 -54.84 -20.17 -37.64
CA LEU A 12 -53.91 -20.49 -36.55
C LEU A 12 -53.21 -19.21 -36.10
N ILE A 13 -53.42 -18.79 -34.87
CA ILE A 13 -52.66 -17.72 -34.21
C ILE A 13 -51.47 -18.37 -33.53
N PHE A 14 -50.27 -18.18 -34.12
CA PHE A 14 -48.99 -18.52 -33.48
C PHE A 14 -48.67 -17.41 -32.47
N GLY A 15 -48.85 -17.69 -31.19
CA GLY A 15 -48.44 -16.82 -30.10
C GLY A 15 -46.92 -16.89 -29.91
N ALA A 16 -46.17 -15.91 -30.40
CA ALA A 16 -44.77 -15.76 -30.06
C ALA A 16 -44.65 -15.22 -28.63
N VAL A 17 -44.22 -16.08 -27.69
CA VAL A 17 -43.83 -15.67 -26.35
C VAL A 17 -42.44 -15.03 -26.46
N ILE A 18 -42.38 -13.69 -26.47
CA ILE A 18 -41.15 -12.94 -26.33
C ILE A 18 -40.77 -13.02 -24.84
N ALA A 19 -39.80 -13.89 -24.52
CA ALA A 19 -39.11 -13.87 -23.24
C ALA A 19 -38.25 -12.58 -23.19
N ALA A 20 -38.80 -11.53 -22.62
CA ALA A 20 -38.03 -10.34 -22.26
C ALA A 20 -37.01 -10.71 -21.15
N THR A 21 -35.79 -10.98 -21.56
CA THR A 21 -34.67 -11.02 -20.61
C THR A 21 -34.54 -9.62 -19.99
N MET A 22 -35.04 -9.45 -18.79
CA MET A 22 -34.74 -8.26 -17.98
C MET A 22 -33.25 -8.26 -17.66
N SER A 23 -32.43 -7.74 -18.56
CA SER A 23 -31.12 -7.22 -18.21
C SER A 23 -31.38 -6.00 -17.33
N GLY A 24 -31.32 -6.18 -16.02
CA GLY A 24 -31.30 -5.06 -15.11
C GLY A 24 -30.16 -4.11 -15.50
N PRO A 25 -30.28 -2.79 -15.25
CA PRO A 25 -29.19 -1.86 -15.56
C PRO A 25 -27.94 -2.38 -14.88
N ALA A 26 -26.90 -2.67 -15.65
CA ALA A 26 -25.56 -2.89 -15.12
C ALA A 26 -25.21 -1.59 -14.39
N GLY A 27 -25.34 -1.59 -13.05
CA GLY A 27 -24.99 -0.43 -12.24
C GLY A 27 -23.57 -0.05 -12.56
N ALA A 28 -23.31 1.25 -12.69
CA ALA A 28 -21.95 1.78 -12.90
C ALA A 28 -21.02 1.24 -11.81
N ASP A 29 -19.76 1.00 -12.16
CA ASP A 29 -18.74 0.60 -11.21
C ASP A 29 -18.54 1.70 -10.16
N ASP A 30 -18.34 1.32 -8.90
CA ASP A 30 -18.08 2.28 -7.84
C ASP A 30 -16.66 2.83 -7.98
N LEU A 31 -16.55 4.15 -8.12
CA LEU A 31 -15.26 4.83 -8.16
C LEU A 31 -14.67 4.95 -6.75
N LEU A 32 -13.40 4.55 -6.61
CA LEU A 32 -12.56 4.81 -5.44
C LEU A 32 -11.30 5.58 -5.84
N ARG A 33 -11.08 6.72 -5.18
CA ARG A 33 -9.87 7.52 -5.34
C ARG A 33 -8.84 7.01 -4.32
N LEU A 34 -7.67 6.61 -4.79
CA LEU A 34 -6.60 6.06 -3.98
C LEU A 34 -5.37 6.98 -3.99
N ALA A 35 -4.78 7.21 -2.82
CA ALA A 35 -3.40 7.71 -2.72
C ALA A 35 -2.48 6.55 -2.32
N ILE A 36 -1.34 6.41 -3.00
CA ILE A 36 -0.33 5.38 -2.74
C ILE A 36 1.01 6.05 -2.46
N GLY A 37 1.68 5.63 -1.37
CA GLY A 37 2.86 6.32 -0.84
C GLY A 37 4.14 6.26 -1.67
N GLN A 38 4.21 5.41 -2.69
CA GLN A 38 5.38 5.31 -3.57
C GLN A 38 5.02 4.52 -4.83
N ARG A 39 5.45 5.01 -5.99
CA ARG A 39 5.35 4.26 -7.24
C ARG A 39 6.56 3.37 -7.46
N GLY A 40 6.39 2.24 -8.15
CA GLY A 40 7.48 1.39 -8.64
C GLY A 40 7.91 0.27 -7.71
N LEU A 41 7.25 0.10 -6.54
CA LEU A 41 7.48 -1.01 -5.62
C LEU A 41 6.49 -2.15 -5.88
N TRP A 42 6.89 -3.39 -5.57
CA TRP A 42 6.02 -4.55 -5.73
C TRP A 42 4.74 -4.45 -4.88
N ASP A 43 4.88 -4.13 -3.61
CA ASP A 43 3.77 -4.01 -2.66
C ASP A 43 2.85 -2.80 -2.92
N SER A 44 3.37 -1.72 -3.47
CA SER A 44 2.57 -0.55 -3.84
C SER A 44 1.90 -0.65 -5.21
N SER A 45 2.24 -1.66 -6.00
CA SER A 45 1.71 -1.86 -7.36
C SER A 45 0.38 -2.61 -7.42
N ILE A 46 -0.05 -3.22 -6.31
CA ILE A 46 -1.18 -4.17 -6.24
C ILE A 46 -2.46 -3.59 -6.83
N ALA A 47 -2.79 -2.34 -6.48
CA ALA A 47 -3.99 -1.66 -6.99
C ALA A 47 -3.94 -1.49 -8.51
N GLU A 48 -2.84 -0.96 -9.06
CA GLU A 48 -2.71 -0.64 -10.49
C GLU A 48 -2.59 -1.90 -11.34
N ILE A 49 -1.79 -2.87 -10.89
CA ILE A 49 -1.63 -4.15 -11.61
C ILE A 49 -2.89 -4.99 -11.53
N GLY A 50 -3.57 -5.03 -10.38
CA GLY A 50 -4.86 -5.69 -10.23
C GLY A 50 -5.95 -5.05 -11.08
N GLN A 51 -5.93 -3.70 -11.24
CA GLN A 51 -6.83 -3.01 -12.16
C GLN A 51 -6.54 -3.35 -13.62
N THR A 52 -5.28 -3.37 -14.02
CA THR A 52 -4.85 -3.80 -15.37
C THR A 52 -5.29 -5.24 -15.66
N ALA A 53 -5.22 -6.14 -14.68
CA ALA A 53 -5.72 -7.51 -14.77
C ALA A 53 -7.25 -7.63 -14.73
N GLY A 54 -7.98 -6.54 -14.61
CA GLY A 54 -9.44 -6.50 -14.58
C GLY A 54 -10.05 -7.00 -13.26
N ILE A 55 -9.24 -7.22 -12.22
CA ILE A 55 -9.69 -7.76 -10.92
C ILE A 55 -10.69 -6.80 -10.27
N PHE A 56 -10.37 -5.52 -10.19
CA PHE A 56 -11.27 -4.53 -9.58
C PHE A 56 -12.57 -4.36 -10.37
N ARG A 57 -12.52 -4.36 -11.71
CA ARG A 57 -13.72 -4.29 -12.55
C ARG A 57 -14.65 -5.49 -12.33
N ARG A 58 -14.12 -6.73 -12.21
CA ARG A 58 -14.95 -7.91 -11.87
C ARG A 58 -15.64 -7.76 -10.51
N ASN A 59 -15.05 -6.99 -9.63
CA ASN A 59 -15.61 -6.64 -8.32
C ASN A 59 -16.44 -5.35 -8.35
N ARG A 60 -16.81 -4.83 -9.56
CA ARG A 60 -17.60 -3.61 -9.76
C ARG A 60 -16.94 -2.38 -9.09
N LEU A 61 -15.64 -2.24 -9.31
CA LEU A 61 -14.82 -1.14 -8.80
C LEU A 61 -13.97 -0.56 -9.92
N GLU A 62 -13.88 0.76 -9.93
CA GLU A 62 -12.94 1.54 -10.71
C GLU A 62 -12.01 2.29 -9.76
N LEU A 63 -10.70 2.22 -9.97
CA LEU A 63 -9.71 2.88 -9.12
C LEU A 63 -9.08 4.08 -9.85
N GLN A 64 -9.14 5.23 -9.23
CA GLN A 64 -8.38 6.41 -9.63
C GLN A 64 -7.17 6.56 -8.70
N VAL A 65 -5.98 6.25 -9.20
CA VAL A 65 -4.76 6.21 -8.40
C VAL A 65 -3.95 7.50 -8.56
N VAL A 66 -3.51 8.07 -7.45
CA VAL A 66 -2.50 9.14 -7.38
C VAL A 66 -1.34 8.68 -6.49
N TYR A 67 -0.13 9.13 -6.81
CA TYR A 67 1.06 8.82 -6.03
C TYR A 67 1.49 10.02 -5.21
N THR A 68 1.92 9.74 -3.98
CA THR A 68 2.46 10.74 -3.05
C THR A 68 3.95 10.49 -2.80
N SER A 69 4.61 11.41 -2.11
CA SER A 69 6.03 11.28 -1.78
C SER A 69 6.29 10.36 -0.58
N GLY A 70 5.25 9.79 0.03
CA GLY A 70 5.36 8.86 1.14
C GLY A 70 4.09 8.73 1.96
N GLY A 71 4.06 7.75 2.87
CA GLY A 71 2.87 7.39 3.65
C GLY A 71 2.26 8.50 4.51
N GLY A 72 3.05 9.50 4.90
CA GLY A 72 2.53 10.67 5.64
C GLY A 72 1.65 11.57 4.76
N GLU A 73 2.05 11.83 3.51
CA GLU A 73 1.22 12.57 2.55
C GLU A 73 -0.02 11.78 2.16
N THR A 74 0.12 10.47 1.94
CA THR A 74 -1.01 9.55 1.72
C THR A 74 -2.06 9.69 2.83
N GLN A 75 -1.60 9.70 4.08
CA GLN A 75 -2.47 9.85 5.24
C GLN A 75 -3.19 11.21 5.23
N GLN A 76 -2.49 12.30 4.91
CA GLN A 76 -3.11 13.64 4.83
C GLN A 76 -4.16 13.73 3.72
N ALA A 77 -3.93 13.09 2.57
CA ALA A 77 -4.90 13.03 1.48
C ALA A 77 -6.21 12.33 1.89
N VAL A 78 -6.13 11.27 2.72
CA VAL A 78 -7.32 10.59 3.28
C VAL A 78 -8.00 11.45 4.34
N ILE A 79 -7.25 12.06 5.25
CA ILE A 79 -7.79 12.90 6.32
C ILE A 79 -8.55 14.10 5.74
N SER A 80 -8.01 14.74 4.71
CA SER A 80 -8.65 15.88 4.03
C SER A 80 -9.87 15.48 3.17
N GLY A 81 -10.06 14.18 2.89
CA GLY A 81 -11.09 13.69 1.96
C GLY A 81 -10.76 13.90 0.47
N SER A 82 -9.52 14.29 0.14
CA SER A 82 -9.07 14.41 -1.25
C SER A 82 -9.07 13.06 -1.96
N VAL A 83 -8.84 11.97 -1.21
CA VAL A 83 -8.97 10.58 -1.67
C VAL A 83 -9.80 9.78 -0.66
N ASP A 84 -10.31 8.63 -1.11
CA ASP A 84 -11.16 7.76 -0.30
C ASP A 84 -10.32 6.74 0.47
N VAL A 85 -9.25 6.23 -0.14
CA VAL A 85 -8.36 5.19 0.40
C VAL A 85 -6.91 5.66 0.35
N GLY A 86 -6.16 5.37 1.41
CA GLY A 86 -4.72 5.52 1.46
C GLY A 86 -4.04 4.15 1.57
N VAL A 87 -3.13 3.86 0.67
CA VAL A 87 -2.30 2.66 0.67
C VAL A 87 -0.87 3.05 1.08
N SER A 88 -0.20 2.22 1.84
CA SER A 88 1.14 2.45 2.39
C SER A 88 1.24 3.57 3.42
N ALA A 89 0.18 3.81 4.20
CA ALA A 89 0.23 4.73 5.34
C ALA A 89 1.03 4.11 6.50
N GLY A 90 1.94 4.89 7.10
CA GLY A 90 2.73 4.43 8.26
C GLY A 90 1.86 4.24 9.51
N THR A 91 1.91 3.06 10.13
CA THR A 91 1.02 2.69 11.24
C THR A 91 1.11 3.65 12.42
N LEU A 92 2.32 4.06 12.86
CA LEU A 92 2.47 5.00 13.97
C LEU A 92 1.92 6.39 13.64
N GLY A 93 2.09 6.85 12.39
CA GLY A 93 1.50 8.10 11.92
C GLY A 93 -0.02 8.07 12.00
N VAL A 94 -0.64 6.95 11.60
CA VAL A 94 -2.10 6.76 11.66
C VAL A 94 -2.60 6.72 13.11
N LEU A 95 -1.90 6.01 14.01
CA LEU A 95 -2.21 6.01 15.45
C LEU A 95 -2.16 7.44 16.01
N GLY A 96 -1.12 8.20 15.66
CA GLY A 96 -0.96 9.58 16.10
C GLY A 96 -2.02 10.54 15.56
N ALA A 97 -2.41 10.41 14.29
CA ALA A 97 -3.46 11.22 13.70
C ALA A 97 -4.82 10.92 14.32
N TYR A 98 -5.15 9.64 14.50
CA TYR A 98 -6.37 9.21 15.15
C TYR A 98 -6.45 9.75 16.60
N ALA A 99 -5.37 9.63 17.37
CA ALA A 99 -5.32 10.14 18.74
C ALA A 99 -5.55 11.66 18.85
N LYS A 100 -5.25 12.39 17.78
CA LYS A 100 -5.52 13.84 17.64
C LYS A 100 -6.92 14.16 17.08
N GLY A 101 -7.77 13.15 16.89
CA GLY A 101 -9.15 13.30 16.41
C GLY A 101 -9.30 13.32 14.89
N ALA A 102 -8.28 12.93 14.12
CA ALA A 102 -8.40 12.84 12.66
C ALA A 102 -9.43 11.77 12.25
N PRO A 103 -10.24 12.02 11.21
CA PRO A 103 -11.27 11.10 10.73
C PRO A 103 -10.69 9.95 9.90
N VAL A 104 -9.77 9.19 10.48
CA VAL A 104 -9.08 8.07 9.80
C VAL A 104 -9.43 6.74 10.45
N ARG A 105 -9.56 5.69 9.63
CA ARG A 105 -9.76 4.30 10.06
C ARG A 105 -8.79 3.38 9.32
N ILE A 106 -8.28 2.38 10.00
CA ILE A 106 -7.49 1.30 9.40
C ILE A 106 -8.47 0.25 8.92
N ILE A 107 -8.49 0.02 7.60
CA ILE A 107 -9.38 -0.95 6.95
C ILE A 107 -8.69 -2.26 6.59
N ALA A 108 -7.35 -2.28 6.58
CA ALA A 108 -6.56 -3.50 6.47
C ALA A 108 -5.14 -3.26 6.98
N GLY A 109 -4.44 -4.33 7.38
CA GLY A 109 -3.00 -4.35 7.35
C GLY A 109 -2.51 -4.22 5.91
N GLU A 110 -1.22 -4.01 5.70
CA GLU A 110 -0.64 -4.02 4.35
C GLU A 110 0.69 -4.75 4.35
N ALA A 111 1.68 -4.21 5.06
CA ALA A 111 2.99 -4.83 5.15
C ALA A 111 3.42 -5.08 6.60
N THR A 112 3.68 -6.35 6.92
CA THR A 112 4.34 -6.78 8.15
C THR A 112 5.80 -7.02 7.83
N GLY A 113 6.69 -6.25 8.44
CA GLY A 113 8.04 -6.06 7.95
C GLY A 113 8.08 -5.17 6.71
N THR A 114 9.26 -5.02 6.13
CA THR A 114 9.46 -4.21 4.92
C THR A 114 10.71 -4.63 4.16
N ALA A 115 10.72 -4.47 2.84
CA ALA A 115 11.91 -4.67 1.99
C ALA A 115 12.87 -3.47 2.02
N GLU A 116 12.62 -2.49 2.88
CA GLU A 116 13.42 -1.27 3.01
C GLU A 116 14.85 -1.57 3.47
N TYR A 117 15.79 -0.82 2.92
CA TYR A 117 17.19 -0.86 3.34
C TYR A 117 17.78 0.54 3.41
N TYR A 118 18.84 0.67 4.21
CA TYR A 118 19.63 1.89 4.32
C TYR A 118 20.93 1.75 3.56
N PHE A 119 21.34 2.83 2.91
CA PHE A 119 22.54 2.87 2.07
C PHE A 119 23.29 4.19 2.26
N VAL A 120 24.55 4.15 1.86
CA VAL A 120 25.43 5.30 1.79
C VAL A 120 26.19 5.28 0.47
N ARG A 121 26.81 6.39 0.09
CA ARG A 121 27.79 6.40 -1.00
C ARG A 121 28.94 5.44 -0.67
N SER A 122 29.58 4.90 -1.70
CA SER A 122 30.69 3.94 -1.53
C SER A 122 31.86 4.51 -0.73
N ASP A 123 32.13 5.81 -0.84
CA ASP A 123 33.20 6.54 -0.13
C ASP A 123 32.83 7.02 1.29
N SER A 124 31.62 6.76 1.76
CA SER A 124 31.17 7.18 3.08
C SER A 124 31.95 6.49 4.21
N PRO A 125 32.26 7.18 5.34
CA PRO A 125 32.86 6.56 6.50
C PRO A 125 31.90 5.66 7.31
N VAL A 126 30.57 5.76 7.08
CA VAL A 126 29.57 4.97 7.79
C VAL A 126 29.71 3.50 7.45
N GLY A 127 29.90 2.66 8.44
CA GLY A 127 30.03 1.21 8.29
C GLY A 127 28.70 0.45 8.26
N LYS A 128 28.81 -0.88 8.19
CA LYS A 128 27.66 -1.77 8.32
C LYS A 128 26.98 -1.53 9.67
N ASP A 129 25.66 -1.68 9.69
CA ASP A 129 24.81 -1.58 10.89
C ASP A 129 24.97 -0.23 11.62
N PHE A 130 25.14 0.84 10.81
CA PHE A 130 25.33 2.24 11.25
C PHE A 130 26.61 2.51 12.07
N ALA A 131 27.62 1.64 11.99
CA ALA A 131 28.88 1.88 12.66
C ALA A 131 29.54 3.20 12.18
N GLY A 132 29.99 4.03 13.12
CA GLY A 132 30.62 5.32 12.85
C GLY A 132 29.65 6.48 12.57
N VAL A 133 28.35 6.28 12.70
CA VAL A 133 27.38 7.38 12.62
C VAL A 133 27.57 8.35 13.77
N THR A 134 27.57 9.64 13.46
CA THR A 134 27.69 10.72 14.44
C THR A 134 26.42 11.56 14.52
N PRO A 135 26.18 12.30 15.62
CA PRO A 135 24.99 13.14 15.79
C PRO A 135 24.85 14.27 14.74
N ASN A 136 25.90 14.60 14.01
CA ASN A 136 25.87 15.62 12.96
C ASN A 136 25.45 15.06 11.60
N MET A 137 25.55 13.75 11.39
CA MET A 137 25.14 13.09 10.15
C MET A 137 23.63 13.07 10.01
N THR A 138 23.18 13.08 8.78
CA THR A 138 21.77 13.05 8.39
C THR A 138 21.33 11.64 8.03
N LEU A 139 20.15 11.23 8.54
CA LEU A 139 19.48 9.98 8.24
C LEU A 139 18.15 10.26 7.57
N ALA A 140 18.00 9.81 6.33
CA ALA A 140 16.82 10.06 5.53
C ALA A 140 15.60 9.23 5.96
N TYR A 141 14.44 9.82 5.78
CA TYR A 141 13.13 9.16 5.72
C TYR A 141 12.24 9.88 4.70
N SER A 142 11.14 9.27 4.22
CA SER A 142 10.31 9.89 3.18
C SER A 142 9.52 11.10 3.72
N THR A 143 8.54 10.86 4.55
CA THR A 143 7.66 11.90 5.12
C THR A 143 7.36 11.59 6.58
N ALA A 144 7.05 12.61 7.38
CA ALA A 144 6.70 12.41 8.78
C ALA A 144 5.50 11.47 8.93
N GLY A 145 5.62 10.48 9.83
CA GLY A 145 4.59 9.47 10.07
C GLY A 145 4.57 8.31 9.06
N SER A 146 5.48 8.28 8.08
CA SER A 146 5.63 7.17 7.13
C SER A 146 6.27 5.93 7.76
N GLY A 147 6.22 4.79 7.05
CA GLY A 147 6.93 3.56 7.45
C GLY A 147 8.45 3.79 7.56
N THR A 148 9.05 4.52 6.61
CA THR A 148 10.49 4.84 6.64
C THR A 148 10.89 5.71 7.84
N HIS A 149 9.98 6.58 8.32
CA HIS A 149 10.21 7.34 9.54
C HIS A 149 10.23 6.44 10.77
N ILE A 150 9.32 5.46 10.84
CA ILE A 150 9.28 4.46 11.91
C ILE A 150 10.57 3.65 11.92
N THR A 151 11.00 3.17 10.76
CA THR A 151 12.21 2.36 10.59
C THR A 151 13.47 3.13 11.03
N ALA A 152 13.61 4.40 10.62
CA ALA A 152 14.72 5.25 11.04
C ALA A 152 14.77 5.42 12.56
N LEU A 153 13.64 5.72 13.21
CA LEU A 153 13.53 5.86 14.66
C LEU A 153 13.89 4.55 15.40
N ARG A 154 13.46 3.41 14.85
CA ARG A 154 13.78 2.10 15.40
C ARG A 154 15.27 1.78 15.32
N PHE A 155 15.92 2.01 14.18
CA PHE A 155 17.36 1.83 14.08
C PHE A 155 18.13 2.71 15.06
N MET A 156 17.79 3.99 15.16
CA MET A 156 18.41 4.91 16.13
C MET A 156 18.28 4.39 17.56
N LYS A 157 17.10 3.91 17.95
CA LYS A 157 16.82 3.35 19.28
C LYS A 157 17.57 2.04 19.52
N GLU A 158 17.43 1.06 18.62
CA GLU A 158 17.91 -0.30 18.85
C GLU A 158 19.40 -0.49 18.58
N ARG A 159 20.01 0.38 17.74
CA ARG A 159 21.48 0.43 17.52
C ARG A 159 22.18 1.48 18.34
N ASN A 160 21.43 2.20 19.20
CA ASN A 160 21.92 3.19 20.13
C ASN A 160 22.84 4.26 19.48
N PHE A 161 22.37 4.86 18.41
CA PHE A 161 23.03 6.00 17.76
C PHE A 161 22.08 7.19 17.62
N THR A 162 22.66 8.36 17.36
CA THR A 162 21.93 9.61 17.11
C THR A 162 22.33 10.17 15.76
N ALA A 163 21.36 10.61 14.98
CA ALA A 163 21.54 11.31 13.71
C ALA A 163 20.45 12.37 13.53
N LYS A 164 20.66 13.32 12.61
CA LYS A 164 19.65 14.30 12.22
C LYS A 164 18.67 13.67 11.24
N LEU A 165 17.45 13.43 11.67
CA LEU A 165 16.40 12.92 10.78
C LEU A 165 16.01 13.97 9.74
N THR A 166 16.04 13.61 8.47
CA THR A 166 15.77 14.49 7.32
C THR A 166 14.72 13.89 6.40
N ALA A 167 13.64 14.64 6.19
CA ALA A 167 12.61 14.24 5.22
C ALA A 167 13.12 14.52 3.80
N THR A 168 13.24 13.48 2.99
CA THR A 168 13.79 13.54 1.62
C THR A 168 12.77 13.30 0.53
N GLY A 169 11.54 12.95 0.90
CA GLY A 169 10.49 12.59 -0.03
C GLY A 169 10.60 11.12 -0.50
N ASN A 170 10.35 10.89 -1.78
CA ASN A 170 10.35 9.54 -2.35
C ASN A 170 11.77 8.96 -2.53
N VAL A 171 11.83 7.67 -2.86
CA VAL A 171 13.12 6.94 -3.02
C VAL A 171 14.05 7.57 -4.06
N PRO A 172 13.61 7.95 -5.28
CA PRO A 172 14.47 8.64 -6.24
C PRO A 172 15.04 9.97 -5.72
N ALA A 173 14.24 10.78 -5.03
CA ALA A 173 14.70 12.03 -4.44
C ALA A 173 15.73 11.79 -3.33
N THR A 174 15.53 10.77 -2.50
CA THR A 174 16.50 10.34 -1.48
C THR A 174 17.82 9.94 -2.12
N PHE A 175 17.78 9.12 -3.17
CA PHE A 175 18.97 8.69 -3.89
C PHE A 175 19.78 9.89 -4.42
N THR A 176 19.11 10.83 -5.08
CA THR A 176 19.74 12.06 -5.60
C THR A 176 20.40 12.88 -4.49
N GLN A 177 19.73 13.05 -3.35
CA GLN A 177 20.26 13.82 -2.21
C GLN A 177 21.47 13.14 -1.56
N VAL A 178 21.50 11.81 -1.48
CA VAL A 178 22.67 11.06 -1.00
C VAL A 178 23.84 11.19 -1.99
N MET A 179 23.57 10.98 -3.28
CA MET A 179 24.63 11.05 -4.29
C MET A 179 25.24 12.46 -4.42
N SER A 180 24.47 13.51 -4.17
CA SER A 180 24.96 14.90 -4.12
C SER A 180 25.63 15.29 -2.81
N GLY A 181 25.61 14.42 -1.79
CA GLY A 181 26.16 14.70 -0.47
C GLY A 181 25.31 15.63 0.42
N GLN A 182 24.06 15.88 0.03
CA GLN A 182 23.10 16.65 0.86
C GLN A 182 22.59 15.83 2.06
N VAL A 183 22.61 14.51 1.94
CA VAL A 183 22.19 13.55 2.96
C VAL A 183 23.27 12.47 3.07
N ASP A 184 23.64 12.11 4.30
CA ASP A 184 24.71 11.12 4.53
C ASP A 184 24.21 9.69 4.36
N ILE A 185 23.02 9.36 4.88
CA ILE A 185 22.46 8.02 4.92
C ILE A 185 21.07 8.04 4.32
N GLY A 186 20.89 7.35 3.19
CA GLY A 186 19.63 7.22 2.50
C GLY A 186 18.87 5.95 2.86
N PHE A 187 17.58 5.96 2.59
CA PHE A 187 16.75 4.75 2.53
C PHE A 187 16.40 4.43 1.08
N SER A 188 16.21 3.16 0.80
CA SER A 188 15.68 2.69 -0.47
C SER A 188 14.88 1.40 -0.28
N THR A 189 14.19 1.01 -1.34
CA THR A 189 13.38 -0.22 -1.38
C THR A 189 13.47 -0.81 -2.79
N PRO A 190 13.72 -2.13 -2.95
CA PRO A 190 13.79 -2.75 -4.27
C PRO A 190 12.53 -2.51 -5.12
N PRO A 191 12.71 -2.26 -6.44
CA PRO A 191 13.93 -2.40 -7.24
C PRO A 191 14.93 -1.24 -7.17
N PHE A 192 14.53 -0.10 -6.61
CA PHE A 192 15.39 1.09 -6.59
C PHE A 192 16.74 0.83 -5.90
N GLY A 193 17.81 1.32 -6.52
CA GLY A 193 19.16 1.28 -5.98
C GLY A 193 19.90 -0.04 -6.17
N LEU A 194 19.26 -1.12 -6.64
CA LEU A 194 19.93 -2.40 -6.85
C LEU A 194 21.07 -2.29 -7.88
N ASP A 195 20.83 -1.60 -9.00
CA ASP A 195 21.86 -1.38 -10.03
C ASP A 195 23.03 -0.54 -9.48
N ALA A 196 22.75 0.45 -8.63
CA ALA A 196 23.77 1.29 -8.00
C ALA A 196 24.63 0.51 -6.98
N ILE A 197 24.03 -0.46 -6.27
CA ILE A 197 24.76 -1.40 -5.41
C ILE A 197 25.68 -2.30 -6.26
N GLU A 198 25.15 -2.87 -7.34
CA GLU A 198 25.91 -3.74 -8.26
C GLU A 198 27.05 -2.98 -8.95
N ALA A 199 26.85 -1.71 -9.28
CA ALA A 199 27.87 -0.83 -9.85
C ALA A 199 28.87 -0.29 -8.80
N GLY A 200 28.73 -0.61 -7.52
CA GLY A 200 29.59 -0.13 -6.44
C GLY A 200 29.52 1.38 -6.18
N GLN A 201 28.45 2.04 -6.62
CA GLN A 201 28.23 3.48 -6.39
C GLN A 201 27.74 3.76 -4.97
N ILE A 202 26.92 2.86 -4.45
CA ILE A 202 26.43 2.88 -3.08
C ILE A 202 26.71 1.53 -2.42
N ARG A 203 26.70 1.51 -1.11
CA ARG A 203 26.77 0.28 -0.33
C ARG A 203 25.71 0.21 0.75
N LEU A 204 25.28 -1.01 1.01
CA LEU A 204 24.27 -1.33 2.00
C LEU A 204 24.82 -1.09 3.41
N VAL A 205 24.04 -0.41 4.25
CA VAL A 205 24.31 -0.22 5.68
C VAL A 205 23.55 -1.24 6.52
N ALA A 206 22.22 -1.37 6.30
CA ALA A 206 21.36 -2.28 7.06
C ALA A 206 20.09 -2.60 6.26
N LEU A 207 19.50 -3.76 6.52
CA LEU A 207 18.15 -4.11 6.09
C LEU A 207 17.17 -3.81 7.22
N ALA A 208 16.02 -3.23 6.91
CA ALA A 208 15.03 -2.92 7.94
C ALA A 208 14.55 -4.18 8.70
N ASN A 209 14.42 -5.31 8.00
CA ASN A 209 14.04 -6.59 8.60
C ASN A 209 15.15 -7.26 9.43
N ASP A 210 16.35 -6.67 9.54
CA ASP A 210 17.36 -7.10 10.51
C ASP A 210 16.91 -6.77 11.94
N LEU A 211 16.00 -5.80 12.09
CA LEU A 211 15.34 -5.52 13.37
C LEU A 211 14.13 -6.44 13.56
N PRO A 212 14.12 -7.33 14.58
CA PRO A 212 12.96 -8.16 14.89
C PRO A 212 11.69 -7.36 15.13
N SER A 213 11.81 -6.18 15.74
CA SER A 213 10.71 -5.23 15.97
C SER A 213 10.03 -4.76 14.67
N ILE A 214 10.80 -4.55 13.60
CA ILE A 214 10.25 -4.19 12.29
C ILE A 214 9.68 -5.43 11.60
N ARG A 215 10.44 -6.53 11.57
CA ARG A 215 10.06 -7.75 10.85
C ARG A 215 8.74 -8.35 11.31
N SER A 216 8.39 -8.21 12.60
CA SER A 216 7.19 -8.79 13.22
C SER A 216 6.00 -7.83 13.35
N GLN A 217 6.17 -6.57 13.00
CA GLN A 217 5.12 -5.54 13.12
C GLN A 217 4.56 -5.13 11.76
N THR A 218 3.27 -4.79 11.74
CA THR A 218 2.64 -4.14 10.57
C THR A 218 3.06 -2.68 10.52
N VAL A 219 4.09 -2.39 9.73
CA VAL A 219 4.66 -1.04 9.60
C VAL A 219 3.84 -0.14 8.68
N ARG A 220 3.04 -0.73 7.78
CA ARG A 220 2.14 -0.01 6.86
C ARG A 220 0.75 -0.61 6.85
N VAL A 221 -0.23 0.24 6.69
CA VAL A 221 -1.66 -0.09 6.71
C VAL A 221 -2.40 0.57 5.55
N ILE A 222 -3.54 0.01 5.19
CA ILE A 222 -4.53 0.61 4.30
C ILE A 222 -5.54 1.36 5.16
N ILE A 223 -5.79 2.61 4.83
CA ILE A 223 -6.65 3.51 5.60
C ILE A 223 -7.78 4.09 4.75
N ALA A 224 -8.85 4.48 5.41
CA ALA A 224 -9.99 5.18 4.80
C ALA A 224 -10.42 6.37 5.64
N ASN A 225 -11.11 7.34 5.01
CA ASN A 225 -11.80 8.40 5.73
C ASN A 225 -13.00 7.82 6.47
N ALA A 226 -13.13 8.13 7.77
CA ALA A 226 -14.14 7.56 8.64
C ALA A 226 -15.59 7.80 8.17
N SER A 227 -15.88 9.01 7.68
CA SER A 227 -17.22 9.38 7.24
C SER A 227 -17.58 8.68 5.92
N ASP A 228 -16.64 8.55 5.01
CA ASP A 228 -16.87 7.86 3.74
C ASP A 228 -17.00 6.35 3.95
N LEU A 229 -16.14 5.75 4.76
CA LEU A 229 -16.24 4.34 5.15
C LEU A 229 -17.61 4.01 5.75
N ALA A 230 -18.16 4.89 6.62
CA ALA A 230 -19.46 4.68 7.22
C ALA A 230 -20.61 4.66 6.19
N ARG A 231 -20.51 5.48 5.14
CA ARG A 231 -21.53 5.57 4.07
C ARG A 231 -21.43 4.43 3.05
N ARG A 232 -20.22 3.95 2.76
CA ARG A 232 -19.95 3.03 1.63
C ARG A 232 -19.30 1.71 2.08
N ARG A 233 -19.69 1.15 3.23
CA ARG A 233 -19.07 -0.04 3.84
C ARG A 233 -18.92 -1.22 2.88
N GLU A 234 -19.92 -1.48 2.05
CA GLU A 234 -19.89 -2.57 1.08
C GLU A 234 -18.87 -2.34 -0.04
N VAL A 235 -18.69 -1.09 -0.47
CA VAL A 235 -17.67 -0.71 -1.46
C VAL A 235 -16.28 -1.01 -0.92
N TYR A 236 -16.00 -0.62 0.32
CA TYR A 236 -14.73 -0.90 0.98
C TYR A 236 -14.50 -2.40 1.23
N ALA A 237 -15.55 -3.15 1.57
CA ALA A 237 -15.45 -4.61 1.72
C ALA A 237 -15.08 -5.28 0.38
N ARG A 238 -15.72 -4.87 -0.73
CA ARG A 238 -15.38 -5.34 -2.07
C ARG A 238 -13.96 -4.93 -2.47
N PHE A 239 -13.55 -3.71 -2.13
CA PHE A 239 -12.19 -3.23 -2.40
C PHE A 239 -11.14 -4.11 -1.70
N ILE A 240 -11.28 -4.38 -0.40
CA ILE A 240 -10.34 -5.25 0.32
C ILE A 240 -10.38 -6.69 -0.21
N GLY A 241 -11.56 -7.19 -0.60
CA GLY A 241 -11.70 -8.48 -1.27
C GLY A 241 -10.93 -8.55 -2.60
N ALA A 242 -11.13 -7.55 -3.47
CA ALA A 242 -10.44 -7.43 -4.75
C ALA A 242 -8.92 -7.20 -4.58
N TYR A 243 -8.52 -6.44 -3.59
CA TYR A 243 -7.11 -6.19 -3.27
C TYR A 243 -6.41 -7.50 -2.85
N ARG A 244 -7.08 -8.33 -2.05
CA ARG A 244 -6.60 -9.67 -1.68
C ARG A 244 -6.50 -10.58 -2.91
N GLU A 245 -7.52 -10.61 -3.75
CA GLU A 245 -7.51 -11.36 -5.01
C GLU A 245 -6.32 -10.94 -5.90
N ALA A 246 -6.04 -9.63 -5.97
CA ALA A 246 -4.90 -9.10 -6.70
C ALA A 246 -3.56 -9.59 -6.12
N ILE A 247 -3.39 -9.57 -4.79
CA ILE A 247 -2.21 -10.13 -4.13
C ILE A 247 -2.07 -11.62 -4.48
N ASP A 248 -3.14 -12.40 -4.32
CA ASP A 248 -3.11 -13.84 -4.57
C ASP A 248 -2.71 -14.13 -6.03
N TRP A 249 -3.29 -13.41 -6.98
CA TRP A 249 -2.97 -13.53 -8.39
C TRP A 249 -1.51 -13.13 -8.70
N MET A 250 -1.01 -12.03 -8.12
CA MET A 250 0.36 -11.56 -8.34
C MET A 250 1.43 -12.57 -7.90
N TYR A 251 1.13 -13.45 -6.97
CA TYR A 251 2.05 -14.51 -6.53
C TYR A 251 1.77 -15.88 -7.15
N ALA A 252 0.59 -16.12 -7.66
CA ALA A 252 0.21 -17.40 -8.25
C ALA A 252 0.46 -17.46 -9.76
N ASP A 253 0.42 -16.31 -10.47
CA ASP A 253 0.48 -16.25 -11.93
C ASP A 253 1.71 -15.44 -12.40
N GLU A 254 2.59 -16.10 -13.17
CA GLU A 254 3.75 -15.43 -13.80
C GLU A 254 3.35 -14.29 -14.76
N LYS A 255 2.09 -14.26 -15.21
CA LYS A 255 1.57 -13.14 -16.01
C LYS A 255 1.59 -11.81 -15.28
N ALA A 256 1.67 -11.80 -13.95
CA ALA A 256 1.80 -10.57 -13.16
C ALA A 256 3.18 -9.89 -13.32
N ILE A 257 4.20 -10.64 -13.72
CA ILE A 257 5.57 -10.13 -13.85
C ILE A 257 5.69 -9.05 -14.93
N ALA A 258 5.12 -9.28 -16.11
CA ALA A 258 5.24 -8.32 -17.23
C ALA A 258 4.53 -6.97 -16.93
N PRO A 259 3.29 -6.91 -16.42
CA PRO A 259 2.68 -5.67 -15.97
C PRO A 259 3.50 -4.93 -14.87
N PHE A 260 4.05 -5.66 -13.90
CA PHE A 260 4.91 -5.05 -12.89
C PHE A 260 6.22 -4.51 -13.49
N ALA A 261 6.86 -5.25 -14.38
CA ALA A 261 8.07 -4.79 -15.07
C ALA A 261 7.82 -3.49 -15.83
N GLN A 262 6.69 -3.40 -16.55
CA GLN A 262 6.27 -2.19 -17.26
C GLN A 262 5.97 -1.04 -16.28
N TYR A 263 5.23 -1.32 -15.21
CA TYR A 263 4.87 -0.35 -14.17
C TYR A 263 6.10 0.25 -13.47
N ALA A 264 7.08 -0.60 -13.13
CA ALA A 264 8.30 -0.20 -12.45
C ALA A 264 9.42 0.29 -13.39
N GLY A 265 9.27 0.12 -14.71
CA GLY A 265 10.28 0.50 -15.69
C GLY A 265 11.55 -0.37 -15.64
N ILE A 266 11.40 -1.66 -15.33
CA ILE A 266 12.51 -2.62 -15.16
C ILE A 266 12.33 -3.84 -16.07
N SER A 267 13.38 -4.67 -16.21
CA SER A 267 13.27 -5.91 -16.96
C SER A 267 12.39 -6.95 -16.26
N PRO A 268 11.75 -7.88 -17.00
CA PRO A 268 11.01 -8.98 -16.39
C PRO A 268 11.86 -9.87 -15.46
N ALA A 269 13.14 -10.03 -15.75
CA ALA A 269 14.06 -10.77 -14.89
C ALA A 269 14.26 -10.05 -13.55
N MET A 270 14.46 -8.73 -13.58
CA MET A 270 14.56 -7.92 -12.38
C MET A 270 13.21 -7.91 -11.60
N ALA A 271 12.09 -7.82 -12.29
CA ALA A 271 10.76 -7.89 -11.67
C ALA A 271 10.55 -9.19 -10.88
N ARG A 272 10.92 -10.33 -11.47
CA ARG A 272 10.87 -11.63 -10.80
C ARG A 272 11.81 -11.68 -9.58
N ARG A 273 13.06 -11.22 -9.75
CA ARG A 273 14.03 -11.13 -8.64
C ARG A 273 13.49 -10.27 -7.48
N VAL A 274 12.86 -9.15 -7.79
CA VAL A 274 12.26 -8.26 -6.78
C VAL A 274 11.17 -8.99 -6.01
N ARG A 275 10.20 -9.60 -6.69
CA ARG A 275 9.13 -10.38 -6.05
C ARG A 275 9.69 -11.49 -5.14
N ASP A 276 10.56 -12.32 -5.70
CA ASP A 276 10.96 -13.57 -5.07
C ASP A 276 11.94 -13.38 -3.92
N ASN A 277 12.85 -12.39 -4.01
CA ASN A 277 13.91 -12.20 -3.03
C ASN A 277 13.59 -11.16 -1.97
N PHE A 278 12.71 -10.20 -2.26
CA PHE A 278 12.50 -9.05 -1.37
C PHE A 278 11.07 -8.93 -0.83
N TYR A 279 10.09 -9.50 -1.52
CA TYR A 279 8.68 -9.36 -1.14
C TYR A 279 8.02 -10.74 -0.98
N PRO A 280 8.36 -11.51 0.06
CA PRO A 280 7.64 -12.76 0.31
C PRO A 280 6.15 -12.47 0.56
N LYS A 281 5.26 -13.29 -0.02
CA LYS A 281 3.80 -13.10 0.09
C LYS A 281 3.33 -12.95 1.54
N ALA A 282 3.99 -13.64 2.47
CA ALA A 282 3.68 -13.57 3.90
C ALA A 282 3.85 -12.15 4.50
N MET A 283 4.60 -11.27 3.84
CA MET A 283 4.72 -9.86 4.24
C MET A 283 3.40 -9.09 4.04
N LEU A 284 2.60 -9.46 3.04
CA LEU A 284 1.37 -8.75 2.66
C LEU A 284 0.16 -9.29 3.43
N GLN A 285 -0.01 -8.86 4.68
CA GLN A 285 -1.05 -9.32 5.60
C GLN A 285 -2.19 -8.30 5.71
N LEU A 286 -3.31 -8.54 5.01
CA LEU A 286 -4.47 -7.64 5.03
C LEU A 286 -5.37 -7.81 6.26
N ASP A 287 -5.45 -9.02 6.81
CA ASP A 287 -6.52 -9.40 7.74
C ASP A 287 -6.32 -8.87 9.17
N ARG A 288 -5.12 -8.45 9.50
CA ARG A 288 -4.77 -8.01 10.86
C ARG A 288 -3.57 -7.06 10.89
N VAL A 289 -3.51 -6.24 11.93
CA VAL A 289 -2.34 -5.44 12.29
C VAL A 289 -1.52 -6.25 13.29
N MET A 290 -0.35 -6.69 12.87
CA MET A 290 0.57 -7.49 13.69
C MET A 290 1.36 -6.59 14.64
N GLY A 291 1.65 -7.08 15.85
CA GLY A 291 2.44 -6.38 16.84
C GLY A 291 1.79 -5.08 17.34
N LEU A 292 0.45 -5.03 17.41
CA LEU A 292 -0.27 -3.83 17.81
C LEU A 292 0.09 -3.33 19.22
N PRO A 293 0.28 -4.17 20.26
CA PRO A 293 0.73 -3.70 21.57
C PRO A 293 2.07 -2.95 21.48
N GLU A 294 3.06 -3.54 20.83
CA GLU A 294 4.39 -2.98 20.66
C GLU A 294 4.37 -1.70 19.79
N LEU A 295 3.49 -1.66 18.77
CA LEU A 295 3.25 -0.46 17.96
C LEU A 295 2.70 0.69 18.81
N ILE A 296 1.82 0.42 19.77
CA ILE A 296 1.27 1.43 20.68
C ILE A 296 2.37 1.93 21.65
N GLU A 297 3.19 1.03 22.17
CA GLU A 297 4.34 1.40 23.01
C GLU A 297 5.30 2.31 22.24
N ASP A 298 5.60 1.98 20.98
CA ASP A 298 6.44 2.83 20.13
C ASP A 298 5.80 4.15 19.78
N ALA A 299 4.50 4.15 19.54
CA ALA A 299 3.77 5.39 19.29
C ALA A 299 3.89 6.37 20.48
N ILE A 300 3.96 5.85 21.71
CA ILE A 300 4.22 6.65 22.92
C ILE A 300 5.70 7.07 22.97
N ALA A 301 6.61 6.11 22.83
CA ALA A 301 8.05 6.35 22.93
C ALA A 301 8.55 7.38 21.91
N PHE A 302 8.02 7.32 20.69
CA PHE A 302 8.34 8.25 19.60
C PHE A 302 7.42 9.49 19.54
N LYS A 303 6.59 9.70 20.58
CA LYS A 303 5.75 10.88 20.75
C LYS A 303 4.69 11.08 19.65
N TYR A 304 4.24 10.01 19.01
CA TYR A 304 3.08 10.04 18.11
C TYR A 304 1.78 10.16 18.89
N VAL A 305 1.67 9.45 20.01
CA VAL A 305 0.52 9.52 20.94
C VAL A 305 1.00 9.88 22.35
N PRO A 306 0.24 10.66 23.12
CA PRO A 306 0.63 11.04 24.49
C PRO A 306 0.44 9.90 25.50
N ARG A 307 -0.43 8.93 25.20
CA ARG A 307 -0.77 7.78 26.05
C ARG A 307 -1.34 6.65 25.20
N ALA A 308 -1.43 5.45 25.78
CA ALA A 308 -2.05 4.31 25.13
C ALA A 308 -3.51 4.60 24.77
N LEU A 309 -3.93 4.09 23.61
CA LEU A 309 -5.33 4.09 23.19
C LEU A 309 -6.11 3.08 24.03
N THR A 310 -7.34 3.43 24.41
CA THR A 310 -8.25 2.51 25.10
C THR A 310 -8.72 1.39 24.16
N PRO A 311 -9.18 0.24 24.68
CA PRO A 311 -9.76 -0.81 23.84
C PRO A 311 -10.89 -0.33 22.93
N ALA A 312 -11.72 0.60 23.39
CA ALA A 312 -12.79 1.19 22.59
C ALA A 312 -12.25 2.03 21.43
N GLN A 313 -11.19 2.83 21.67
CA GLN A 313 -10.53 3.61 20.63
C GLN A 313 -9.83 2.70 19.60
N ILE A 314 -9.20 1.61 20.05
CA ILE A 314 -8.60 0.62 19.15
C ILE A 314 -9.68 -0.02 18.29
N ALA A 315 -10.81 -0.45 18.86
CA ALA A 315 -11.92 -1.04 18.12
C ALA A 315 -12.56 -0.04 17.13
N GLU A 316 -12.60 1.24 17.47
CA GLU A 316 -13.06 2.30 16.56
C GLU A 316 -12.07 2.53 15.41
N LEU A 317 -10.78 2.54 15.68
CA LEU A 317 -9.73 2.75 14.67
C LEU A 317 -9.63 1.57 13.71
N LEU A 318 -9.69 0.33 14.21
CA LEU A 318 -9.53 -0.90 13.41
C LEU A 318 -10.87 -1.36 12.86
N GLN A 319 -11.12 -1.07 11.60
CA GLN A 319 -12.35 -1.39 10.88
C GLN A 319 -12.09 -2.38 9.73
N THR A 320 -11.26 -3.40 9.98
CA THR A 320 -10.96 -4.42 8.98
C THR A 320 -12.20 -5.23 8.63
N PRO A 321 -12.63 -5.29 7.35
CA PRO A 321 -13.76 -6.12 6.95
C PRO A 321 -13.48 -7.58 7.26
N LYS A 322 -14.45 -8.27 7.87
CA LYS A 322 -14.35 -9.72 8.06
C LYS A 322 -14.33 -10.41 6.69
N ARG A 323 -13.61 -11.51 6.59
CA ARG A 323 -13.75 -12.40 5.42
C ARG A 323 -15.19 -12.85 5.33
N PRO A 324 -15.79 -12.83 4.11
CA PRO A 324 -17.13 -13.40 3.91
C PRO A 324 -17.14 -14.89 4.20
#